data_a3e4206c76e1a2a54dfa6d32028334f6
#
_entry.id   a3e4206c76e1a2a54dfa6d32028334f6
#
_cell.length_a   1.000
_cell.length_b   1.000
_cell.length_c   1.000
_cell.angle_alpha   90.00
_cell.angle_beta   90.00
_cell.angle_gamma   90.00
#
_symmetry.space_group_name_H-M   'P 1'
#
loop_
_entity.id
_entity.type
_entity.pdbx_description
1 polymer ?
#
loop_
_entity_poly.entity_id
_entity_poly.type
_entity_poly.pdbx_seq_one_letter_code
_entity_poly.pdbx_strand_id
1 'polypeptide(L)'
;MPHLYLVDGSGYIFRAYHRLPPLTNKHGEPVGAVYGYTTMLWKLVDELNKADGPTHMAVVLDKSEHTFRNELYDQYKAHRPPAPEDLVPQFPMIRDATRAFSLPCIEEAGWEADDLIASYTKAALAQGWSVTIVSSDKDLMQLMTDPSVDMLDTMNNRRLGPKDTEEKFGVLPEKLGEVLALMGDSVDNVPGVKG
;
A
#
# COMPACT_ATOMS: atom_id res chain seq x y z
N MET A 1 -14.59 -3.00 -19.45
CA MET A 1 -13.44 -3.85 -19.06
C MET A 1 -13.37 -3.83 -17.55
N PRO A 2 -13.18 -4.97 -16.85
CA PRO A 2 -13.02 -4.93 -15.40
C PRO A 2 -11.81 -4.10 -14.99
N HIS A 3 -11.97 -3.30 -13.94
CA HIS A 3 -10.94 -2.42 -13.42
C HIS A 3 -10.84 -2.63 -11.91
N LEU A 4 -9.65 -3.01 -11.44
CA LEU A 4 -9.36 -3.33 -10.04
C LEU A 4 -8.59 -2.20 -9.38
N TYR A 5 -9.08 -1.70 -8.25
CA TYR A 5 -8.29 -0.89 -7.33
C TYR A 5 -7.69 -1.79 -6.24
N LEU A 6 -6.37 -1.79 -6.14
CA LEU A 6 -5.61 -2.41 -5.06
C LEU A 6 -5.11 -1.32 -4.12
N VAL A 7 -5.70 -1.26 -2.94
CA VAL A 7 -5.39 -0.22 -1.95
C VAL A 7 -4.30 -0.73 -1.01
N ASP A 8 -3.16 -0.06 -0.98
CA ASP A 8 -2.14 -0.23 0.05
C ASP A 8 -2.69 0.34 1.38
N GLY A 9 -3.26 -0.55 2.18
CA GLY A 9 -3.90 -0.18 3.43
C GLY A 9 -2.91 0.19 4.51
N SER A 10 -1.69 -0.35 4.49
CA SER A 10 -0.64 -0.02 5.46
C SER A 10 -0.27 1.45 5.36
N GLY A 11 -0.06 1.97 4.16
CA GLY A 11 0.17 3.39 3.93
C GLY A 11 -0.97 4.28 4.44
N TYR A 12 -2.22 3.84 4.30
CA TYR A 12 -3.39 4.55 4.83
C TYR A 12 -3.45 4.57 6.35
N ILE A 13 -3.08 3.48 7.02
CA ILE A 13 -3.08 3.38 8.49
C ILE A 13 -2.11 4.38 9.09
N PHE A 14 -0.84 4.33 8.68
CA PHE A 14 0.18 5.21 9.22
C PHE A 14 -0.09 6.68 8.90
N ARG A 15 -0.59 6.96 7.69
CA ARG A 15 -1.02 8.31 7.33
C ARG A 15 -2.15 8.84 8.24
N ALA A 16 -3.16 8.02 8.52
CA ALA A 16 -4.25 8.38 9.42
C ALA A 16 -3.74 8.65 10.83
N TYR A 17 -2.89 7.77 11.33
CA TYR A 17 -2.30 7.87 12.66
C TYR A 17 -1.50 9.17 12.84
N HIS A 18 -0.62 9.49 11.91
CA HIS A 18 0.26 10.67 12.04
C HIS A 18 -0.44 12.01 11.73
N ARG A 19 -1.55 11.99 11.00
CA ARG A 19 -2.22 13.23 10.56
C ARG A 19 -3.25 13.75 11.56
N LEU A 20 -3.85 12.86 12.32
CA LEU A 20 -4.91 13.22 13.26
C LEU A 20 -4.35 13.38 14.68
N PRO A 21 -4.93 14.28 15.48
CA PRO A 21 -4.64 14.31 16.90
C PRO A 21 -5.10 12.99 17.55
N PRO A 22 -4.57 12.64 18.74
CA PRO A 22 -5.06 11.49 19.50
C PRO A 22 -6.57 11.62 19.75
N LEU A 23 -7.33 10.67 19.25
CA LEU A 23 -8.77 10.57 19.46
C LEU A 23 -9.08 9.30 20.24
N THR A 24 -9.97 9.42 21.21
CA THR A 24 -10.48 8.28 21.99
C THR A 24 -11.99 8.17 21.86
N ASN A 25 -12.50 6.95 21.96
CA ASN A 25 -13.94 6.72 22.06
C ASN A 25 -14.45 7.01 23.50
N LYS A 26 -15.74 6.83 23.74
CA LYS A 26 -16.37 7.05 25.05
C LYS A 26 -15.85 6.12 26.17
N HIS A 27 -15.12 5.08 25.83
CA HIS A 27 -14.50 4.13 26.76
C HIS A 27 -13.02 4.42 27.03
N GLY A 28 -12.45 5.47 26.40
CA GLY A 28 -11.05 5.86 26.52
C GLY A 28 -10.11 5.10 25.58
N GLU A 29 -10.64 4.26 24.67
CA GLU A 29 -9.82 3.51 23.71
C GLU A 29 -9.37 4.40 22.55
N PRO A 30 -8.11 4.27 22.08
CA PRO A 30 -7.62 5.04 20.95
C PRO A 30 -8.33 4.61 19.64
N VAL A 31 -8.82 5.61 18.89
CA VAL A 31 -9.58 5.39 17.65
C VAL A 31 -9.19 6.35 16.52
N GLY A 32 -8.15 7.16 16.69
CA GLY A 32 -7.74 8.18 15.72
C GLY A 32 -7.37 7.57 14.38
N ALA A 33 -6.55 6.52 14.38
CA ALA A 33 -6.11 5.85 13.15
C ALA A 33 -7.28 5.18 12.42
N VAL A 34 -8.14 4.44 13.12
CA VAL A 34 -9.30 3.78 12.50
C VAL A 34 -10.30 4.81 11.95
N TYR A 35 -10.51 5.93 12.65
CA TYR A 35 -11.38 7.01 12.16
C TYR A 35 -10.83 7.64 10.86
N GLY A 36 -9.55 8.00 10.85
CA GLY A 36 -8.91 8.58 9.67
C GLY A 36 -8.85 7.62 8.50
N TYR A 37 -8.48 6.36 8.76
CA TYR A 37 -8.48 5.29 7.77
C TYR A 37 -9.86 5.10 7.15
N THR A 38 -10.89 4.94 7.97
CA THR A 38 -12.28 4.75 7.53
C THR A 38 -12.76 5.92 6.68
N THR A 39 -12.42 7.15 7.07
CA THR A 39 -12.76 8.36 6.31
C THR A 39 -12.09 8.40 4.94
N MET A 40 -10.83 7.98 4.86
CA MET A 40 -10.11 7.91 3.57
C MET A 40 -10.64 6.79 2.70
N LEU A 41 -10.92 5.62 3.30
CA LEU A 41 -11.47 4.47 2.57
C LEU A 41 -12.86 4.79 2.01
N TRP A 42 -13.72 5.46 2.78
CA TRP A 42 -15.03 5.89 2.30
C TRP A 42 -14.95 6.69 1.00
N LYS A 43 -14.01 7.65 0.93
CA LYS A 43 -13.82 8.44 -0.29
C LYS A 43 -13.44 7.59 -1.50
N LEU A 44 -12.65 6.53 -1.29
CA LEU A 44 -12.32 5.59 -2.36
C LEU A 44 -13.51 4.70 -2.75
N VAL A 45 -14.26 4.23 -1.76
CA VAL A 45 -15.47 3.40 -2.02
C VAL A 45 -16.51 4.18 -2.83
N ASP A 46 -16.60 5.50 -2.61
CA ASP A 46 -17.49 6.35 -3.41
C ASP A 46 -17.10 6.39 -4.91
N GLU A 47 -15.84 6.13 -5.25
CA GLU A 47 -15.40 5.99 -6.65
C GLU A 47 -16.05 4.79 -7.35
N LEU A 48 -16.39 3.70 -6.63
CA LEU A 48 -17.08 2.55 -7.19
C LEU A 48 -18.49 2.89 -7.75
N ASN A 49 -19.06 3.99 -7.29
CA ASN A 49 -20.38 4.45 -7.73
C ASN A 49 -20.31 5.34 -8.99
N LYS A 50 -19.11 5.73 -9.42
CA LYS A 50 -18.92 6.57 -10.61
C LYS A 50 -18.95 5.73 -11.87
N ALA A 51 -19.47 6.30 -12.95
CA ALA A 51 -19.58 5.62 -14.24
C ALA A 51 -18.23 5.20 -14.85
N ASP A 52 -17.18 5.95 -14.55
CA ASP A 52 -15.79 5.74 -14.95
C ASP A 52 -14.89 5.22 -13.81
N GLY A 53 -15.50 4.89 -12.67
CA GLY A 53 -14.81 4.35 -11.50
C GLY A 53 -14.39 2.88 -11.67
N PRO A 54 -13.67 2.34 -10.66
CA PRO A 54 -13.30 0.93 -10.66
C PRO A 54 -14.52 0.02 -10.52
N THR A 55 -14.43 -1.17 -11.11
CA THR A 55 -15.48 -2.20 -10.97
C THR A 55 -15.26 -3.08 -9.74
N HIS A 56 -14.01 -3.14 -9.25
CA HIS A 56 -13.60 -3.96 -8.12
C HIS A 56 -12.59 -3.19 -7.26
N MET A 57 -12.63 -3.44 -5.97
CA MET A 57 -11.68 -2.86 -5.02
C MET A 57 -11.33 -3.87 -3.94
N ALA A 58 -10.06 -3.92 -3.55
CA ALA A 58 -9.58 -4.70 -2.41
C ALA A 58 -8.57 -3.87 -1.62
N VAL A 59 -8.51 -4.10 -0.31
CA VAL A 59 -7.50 -3.51 0.56
C VAL A 59 -6.50 -4.59 0.93
N VAL A 60 -5.22 -4.28 0.79
CA VAL A 60 -4.11 -5.16 1.11
C VAL A 60 -3.39 -4.60 2.32
N LEU A 61 -3.14 -5.46 3.32
CA LEU A 61 -2.51 -5.10 4.58
C LEU A 61 -1.34 -6.04 4.88
N ASP A 62 -0.37 -5.53 5.62
CA ASP A 62 0.65 -6.37 6.23
C ASP A 62 0.02 -7.19 7.38
N LYS A 63 0.30 -8.48 7.37
CA LYS A 63 -0.18 -9.41 8.42
C LYS A 63 0.66 -9.29 9.68
N SER A 64 1.97 -9.15 9.50
CA SER A 64 2.98 -9.10 10.56
C SER A 64 4.19 -8.30 10.10
N GLU A 65 5.01 -7.88 11.06
CA GLU A 65 6.28 -7.21 10.78
C GLU A 65 7.36 -8.19 10.29
N HIS A 66 7.21 -9.49 10.55
CA HIS A 66 8.16 -10.53 10.14
C HIS A 66 7.72 -11.19 8.84
N THR A 67 8.62 -11.18 7.86
CA THR A 67 8.40 -11.73 6.52
C THR A 67 9.58 -12.60 6.09
N PHE A 68 9.48 -13.28 4.95
CA PHE A 68 10.58 -14.07 4.39
C PHE A 68 11.86 -13.25 4.17
N ARG A 69 11.75 -11.91 4.00
CA ARG A 69 12.91 -11.03 3.86
C ARG A 69 13.78 -11.00 5.11
N ASN A 70 13.18 -11.10 6.29
CA ASN A 70 13.91 -11.18 7.54
C ASN A 70 14.68 -12.51 7.69
N GLU A 71 14.17 -13.59 7.05
CA GLU A 71 14.87 -14.87 7.00
C GLU A 71 16.10 -14.82 6.06
N LEU A 72 16.01 -14.04 4.98
CA LEU A 72 17.09 -13.83 4.02
C LEU A 72 18.13 -12.82 4.51
N TYR A 73 17.68 -11.79 5.24
CA TYR A 73 18.53 -10.71 5.72
C TYR A 73 17.98 -10.18 7.06
N ASP A 74 18.63 -10.55 8.14
CA ASP A 74 18.21 -10.26 9.51
C ASP A 74 18.19 -8.76 9.86
N GLN A 75 18.92 -7.94 9.10
CA GLN A 75 18.93 -6.48 9.25
C GLN A 75 17.79 -5.78 8.49
N TYR A 76 17.00 -6.51 7.69
CA TYR A 76 15.88 -5.93 6.96
C TYR A 76 14.86 -5.31 7.93
N LYS A 77 14.63 -4.00 7.78
CA LYS A 77 13.75 -3.18 8.64
C LYS A 77 14.10 -3.22 10.15
N ALA A 78 15.27 -3.78 10.54
CA ALA A 78 15.64 -4.00 11.95
C ALA A 78 15.73 -2.71 12.78
N HIS A 79 15.93 -1.56 12.16
CA HIS A 79 15.99 -0.28 12.84
C HIS A 79 14.62 0.42 12.99
N ARG A 80 13.56 -0.14 12.38
CA ARG A 80 12.22 0.43 12.52
C ARG A 80 11.74 0.26 13.96
N PRO A 81 11.23 1.34 14.59
CA PRO A 81 10.61 1.21 15.89
C PRO A 81 9.35 0.35 15.79
N PRO A 82 8.98 -0.36 16.85
CA PRO A 82 7.71 -1.07 16.89
C PRO A 82 6.53 -0.12 16.69
N ALA A 83 5.40 -0.66 16.27
CA ALA A 83 4.18 0.13 16.12
C ALA A 83 3.83 0.82 17.47
N PRO A 84 3.38 2.09 17.44
CA PRO A 84 2.97 2.80 18.65
C PRO A 84 1.94 2.02 19.47
N GLU A 85 2.08 2.04 20.80
CA GLU A 85 1.22 1.25 21.70
C GLU A 85 -0.27 1.57 21.53
N ASP A 86 -0.61 2.81 21.23
CA ASP A 86 -1.98 3.25 21.00
C ASP A 86 -2.49 2.96 19.58
N LEU A 87 -1.60 2.61 18.64
CA LEU A 87 -1.97 2.14 17.32
C LEU A 87 -2.28 0.65 17.28
N VAL A 88 -1.56 -0.15 18.06
CA VAL A 88 -1.71 -1.63 18.07
C VAL A 88 -3.16 -2.09 18.23
N PRO A 89 -3.95 -1.60 19.21
CA PRO A 89 -5.35 -2.01 19.36
C PRO A 89 -6.26 -1.57 18.20
N GLN A 90 -5.82 -0.65 17.37
CA GLN A 90 -6.61 -0.16 16.24
C GLN A 90 -6.49 -1.04 14.98
N PHE A 91 -5.45 -1.87 14.86
CA PHE A 91 -5.31 -2.77 13.70
C PHE A 91 -6.49 -3.74 13.51
N PRO A 92 -7.00 -4.44 14.53
CA PRO A 92 -8.22 -5.24 14.39
C PRO A 92 -9.43 -4.41 13.95
N MET A 93 -9.61 -3.21 14.53
CA MET A 93 -10.72 -2.31 14.19
C MET A 93 -10.66 -1.86 12.73
N ILE A 94 -9.45 -1.62 12.19
CA ILE A 94 -9.22 -1.24 10.79
C ILE A 94 -9.61 -2.38 9.85
N ARG A 95 -9.24 -3.62 10.19
CA ARG A 95 -9.66 -4.82 9.44
C ARG A 95 -11.18 -4.98 9.41
N ASP A 96 -11.80 -4.77 10.55
CA ASP A 96 -13.27 -4.85 10.68
C ASP A 96 -13.95 -3.71 9.93
N ALA A 97 -13.41 -2.49 9.98
CA ALA A 97 -13.90 -1.36 9.19
C ALA A 97 -13.82 -1.65 7.69
N THR A 98 -12.71 -2.23 7.21
CA THR A 98 -12.55 -2.63 5.80
C THR A 98 -13.65 -3.62 5.39
N ARG A 99 -13.87 -4.66 6.19
CA ARG A 99 -14.90 -5.68 5.93
C ARG A 99 -16.32 -5.09 6.00
N ALA A 100 -16.54 -4.10 6.87
CA ALA A 100 -17.84 -3.41 6.98
C ALA A 100 -18.21 -2.62 5.72
N PHE A 101 -17.23 -2.22 4.89
CA PHE A 101 -17.46 -1.69 3.55
C PHE A 101 -17.75 -2.80 2.50
N SER A 102 -17.83 -4.05 2.89
CA SER A 102 -17.93 -5.21 1.99
C SER A 102 -16.73 -5.34 1.04
N LEU A 103 -15.58 -4.84 1.44
CA LEU A 103 -14.34 -4.96 0.68
C LEU A 103 -13.53 -6.18 1.13
N PRO A 104 -12.91 -6.91 0.20
CA PRO A 104 -11.87 -7.86 0.54
C PRO A 104 -10.75 -7.17 1.33
N CYS A 105 -10.39 -7.75 2.47
CA CYS A 105 -9.27 -7.36 3.31
C CYS A 105 -8.23 -8.47 3.21
N ILE A 106 -7.19 -8.23 2.39
CA ILE A 106 -6.21 -9.24 1.99
C ILE A 106 -4.97 -9.07 2.85
N GLU A 107 -4.54 -10.15 3.48
CA GLU A 107 -3.31 -10.22 4.27
C GLU A 107 -2.81 -11.67 4.30
N GLU A 108 -1.50 -11.87 4.25
CA GLU A 108 -0.89 -13.20 4.29
C GLU A 108 0.36 -13.20 5.18
N ALA A 109 0.50 -14.23 6.02
CA ALA A 109 1.65 -14.34 6.90
C ALA A 109 2.93 -14.62 6.11
N GLY A 110 4.02 -13.96 6.50
CA GLY A 110 5.32 -14.12 5.84
C GLY A 110 5.50 -13.29 4.57
N TRP A 111 4.47 -12.55 4.12
CA TRP A 111 4.49 -11.68 2.94
C TRP A 111 4.14 -10.25 3.33
N GLU A 112 4.70 -9.31 2.60
CA GLU A 112 4.34 -7.89 2.73
C GLU A 112 3.14 -7.55 1.82
N ALA A 113 2.45 -6.48 2.15
CA ALA A 113 1.35 -5.97 1.33
C ALA A 113 1.78 -5.76 -0.14
N ASP A 114 3.00 -5.29 -0.36
CA ASP A 114 3.57 -5.04 -1.69
C ASP A 114 3.68 -6.32 -2.54
N ASP A 115 4.05 -7.45 -1.91
CA ASP A 115 4.14 -8.75 -2.60
C ASP A 115 2.76 -9.21 -3.06
N LEU A 116 1.76 -8.99 -2.20
CA LEU A 116 0.38 -9.33 -2.51
C LEU A 116 -0.18 -8.41 -3.59
N ILE A 117 0.08 -7.10 -3.51
CA ILE A 117 -0.30 -6.13 -4.56
C ILE A 117 0.31 -6.55 -5.90
N ALA A 118 1.60 -6.89 -5.94
CA ALA A 118 2.26 -7.35 -7.15
C ALA A 118 1.64 -8.63 -7.70
N SER A 119 1.34 -9.60 -6.82
CA SER A 119 0.73 -10.88 -7.19
C SER A 119 -0.68 -10.70 -7.77
N TYR A 120 -1.52 -9.91 -7.12
CA TYR A 120 -2.87 -9.62 -7.59
C TYR A 120 -2.87 -8.78 -8.88
N THR A 121 -1.94 -7.82 -9.02
CA THR A 121 -1.75 -7.06 -10.26
C THR A 121 -1.46 -8.02 -11.42
N LYS A 122 -0.50 -8.92 -11.25
CA LYS A 122 -0.15 -9.92 -12.28
C LYS A 122 -1.33 -10.84 -12.61
N ALA A 123 -2.07 -11.30 -11.60
CA ALA A 123 -3.22 -12.16 -11.80
C ALA A 123 -4.38 -11.45 -12.53
N ALA A 124 -4.61 -10.17 -12.23
CA ALA A 124 -5.62 -9.35 -12.89
C ALA A 124 -5.27 -9.10 -14.37
N LEU A 125 -4.03 -8.75 -14.66
CA LEU A 125 -3.53 -8.59 -16.04
C LEU A 125 -3.68 -9.86 -16.86
N ALA A 126 -3.38 -11.03 -16.29
CA ALA A 126 -3.57 -12.31 -16.96
C ALA A 126 -5.03 -12.59 -17.35
N GLN A 127 -5.99 -11.94 -16.72
CA GLN A 127 -7.41 -12.00 -17.04
C GLN A 127 -7.90 -10.83 -17.93
N GLY A 128 -6.98 -10.00 -18.40
CA GLY A 128 -7.29 -8.83 -19.23
C GLY A 128 -7.95 -7.67 -18.47
N TRP A 129 -7.74 -7.57 -17.15
CA TRP A 129 -8.24 -6.47 -16.34
C TRP A 129 -7.23 -5.32 -16.34
N SER A 130 -7.71 -4.10 -16.12
CA SER A 130 -6.86 -2.97 -15.74
C SER A 130 -6.74 -2.88 -14.21
N VAL A 131 -5.61 -2.32 -13.74
CA VAL A 131 -5.32 -2.19 -12.31
C VAL A 131 -4.88 -0.77 -11.99
N THR A 132 -5.47 -0.19 -10.96
CA THR A 132 -4.94 1.02 -10.31
C THR A 132 -4.44 0.65 -8.92
N ILE A 133 -3.16 0.84 -8.67
CA ILE A 133 -2.54 0.68 -7.35
C ILE A 133 -2.73 2.00 -6.59
N VAL A 134 -3.46 1.95 -5.49
CA VAL A 134 -3.73 3.13 -4.66
C VAL A 134 -2.70 3.19 -3.54
N SER A 135 -1.59 3.84 -3.80
CA SER A 135 -0.46 4.02 -2.87
C SER A 135 0.37 5.24 -3.26
N SER A 136 1.13 5.76 -2.31
CA SER A 136 2.18 6.76 -2.54
C SER A 136 3.59 6.15 -2.43
N ASP A 137 3.68 4.84 -2.27
CA ASP A 137 4.97 4.15 -2.19
C ASP A 137 5.64 4.11 -3.57
N LYS A 138 6.87 4.63 -3.60
CA LYS A 138 7.70 4.68 -4.80
C LYS A 138 8.07 3.29 -5.33
N ASP A 139 8.17 2.31 -4.44
CA ASP A 139 8.65 0.99 -4.80
C ASP A 139 7.62 0.22 -5.62
N LEU A 140 6.33 0.53 -5.43
CA LEU A 140 5.25 -0.01 -6.26
C LEU A 140 5.23 0.54 -7.69
N MET A 141 5.97 1.62 -7.98
CA MET A 141 6.09 2.16 -9.35
C MET A 141 6.72 1.14 -10.31
N GLN A 142 7.49 0.17 -9.83
CA GLN A 142 8.02 -0.93 -10.63
C GLN A 142 6.96 -1.84 -11.25
N LEU A 143 5.71 -1.76 -10.77
CA LEU A 143 4.61 -2.59 -11.28
C LEU A 143 3.93 -1.99 -12.52
N MET A 144 4.21 -0.74 -12.87
CA MET A 144 3.61 -0.05 -14.02
C MET A 144 4.29 -0.42 -15.36
N THR A 145 4.54 -1.72 -15.55
CA THR A 145 5.19 -2.25 -16.76
C THR A 145 4.22 -2.53 -17.90
N ASP A 146 2.93 -2.50 -17.62
CA ASP A 146 1.85 -2.71 -18.59
C ASP A 146 1.00 -1.43 -18.68
N PRO A 147 0.58 -0.99 -19.87
CA PRO A 147 -0.25 0.21 -20.02
C PRO A 147 -1.61 0.14 -19.33
N SER A 148 -2.02 -1.06 -18.90
CA SER A 148 -3.25 -1.29 -18.12
C SER A 148 -3.03 -1.11 -16.62
N VAL A 149 -1.80 -0.77 -16.17
CA VAL A 149 -1.48 -0.51 -14.75
C VAL A 149 -1.08 0.93 -14.56
N ASP A 150 -1.75 1.60 -13.65
CA ASP A 150 -1.37 2.92 -13.14
C ASP A 150 -1.37 2.95 -11.61
N MET A 151 -0.89 4.04 -11.04
CA MET A 151 -0.98 4.31 -9.62
C MET A 151 -1.81 5.55 -9.33
N LEU A 152 -2.51 5.55 -8.20
CA LEU A 152 -3.20 6.70 -7.66
C LEU A 152 -2.57 7.11 -6.33
N ASP A 153 -1.80 8.20 -6.38
CA ASP A 153 -1.32 8.87 -5.17
C ASP A 153 -2.42 9.77 -4.60
N THR A 154 -3.10 9.29 -3.59
CA THR A 154 -4.17 10.04 -2.92
C THR A 154 -3.66 11.14 -1.98
N MET A 155 -2.35 11.22 -1.73
CA MET A 155 -1.76 12.33 -0.99
C MET A 155 -1.75 13.60 -1.83
N ASN A 156 -1.34 13.45 -3.08
CA ASN A 156 -1.22 14.54 -4.04
C ASN A 156 -2.40 14.58 -5.02
N ASN A 157 -3.36 13.68 -4.89
CA ASN A 157 -4.50 13.48 -5.79
C ASN A 157 -4.02 13.39 -7.26
N ARG A 158 -3.01 12.59 -7.50
CA ARG A 158 -2.33 12.47 -8.78
C ARG A 158 -2.31 11.02 -9.25
N ARG A 159 -2.68 10.80 -10.52
CA ARG A 159 -2.41 9.54 -11.21
C ARG A 159 -0.98 9.55 -11.73
N LEU A 160 -0.30 8.42 -11.54
CA LEU A 160 1.07 8.19 -11.95
C LEU A 160 1.09 7.06 -12.99
N GLY A 161 1.95 7.23 -13.98
CA GLY A 161 2.20 6.25 -15.02
C GLY A 161 3.69 5.98 -15.23
N PRO A 162 4.07 5.20 -16.26
CA PRO A 162 5.48 4.85 -16.52
C PRO A 162 6.41 6.06 -16.67
N LYS A 163 5.92 7.17 -17.22
CA LYS A 163 6.71 8.40 -17.38
C LYS A 163 7.09 9.05 -16.05
N ASP A 164 6.24 8.93 -15.03
CA ASP A 164 6.54 9.45 -13.70
C ASP A 164 7.70 8.68 -13.05
N THR A 165 7.84 7.39 -13.37
CA THR A 165 9.00 6.58 -12.96
C THR A 165 10.27 7.07 -13.65
N GLU A 166 10.21 7.30 -14.95
CA GLU A 166 11.35 7.80 -15.72
C GLU A 166 11.78 9.20 -15.25
N GLU A 167 10.83 10.10 -15.03
CA GLU A 167 11.10 11.45 -14.49
C GLU A 167 11.76 11.41 -13.11
N LYS A 168 11.34 10.47 -12.25
CA LYS A 168 11.82 10.39 -10.87
C LYS A 168 13.13 9.63 -10.71
N PHE A 169 13.32 8.55 -11.47
CA PHE A 169 14.44 7.61 -11.28
C PHE A 169 15.38 7.53 -12.49
N GLY A 170 15.05 8.17 -13.61
CA GLY A 170 15.82 8.12 -14.85
C GLY A 170 15.71 6.80 -15.61
N VAL A 171 14.79 5.93 -15.21
CA VAL A 171 14.58 4.61 -15.83
C VAL A 171 13.08 4.29 -15.94
N LEU A 172 12.74 3.44 -16.88
CA LEU A 172 11.38 2.89 -17.00
C LEU A 172 11.07 1.90 -15.85
N PRO A 173 9.79 1.63 -15.56
CA PRO A 173 9.35 0.74 -14.48
C PRO A 173 10.05 -0.63 -14.45
N GLU A 174 10.31 -1.23 -15.62
CA GLU A 174 10.96 -2.54 -15.76
C GLU A 174 12.38 -2.57 -15.18
N LYS A 175 13.02 -1.40 -15.08
CA LYS A 175 14.39 -1.27 -14.56
C LYS A 175 14.45 -0.69 -13.15
N LEU A 176 13.31 -0.29 -12.58
CA LEU A 176 13.29 0.35 -11.28
C LEU A 176 13.80 -0.59 -10.18
N GLY A 177 13.40 -1.87 -10.19
CA GLY A 177 13.89 -2.85 -9.20
C GLY A 177 15.41 -3.01 -9.21
N GLU A 178 16.03 -3.00 -10.41
CA GLU A 178 17.50 -3.07 -10.54
C GLU A 178 18.16 -1.80 -9.98
N VAL A 179 17.59 -0.62 -10.24
CA VAL A 179 18.07 0.66 -9.71
C VAL A 179 17.98 0.68 -8.18
N LEU A 180 16.85 0.28 -7.61
CA LEU A 180 16.67 0.20 -6.15
C LEU A 180 17.64 -0.79 -5.51
N ALA A 181 17.91 -1.93 -6.16
CA ALA A 181 18.89 -2.90 -5.68
C ALA A 181 20.33 -2.31 -5.66
N LEU A 182 20.68 -1.49 -6.65
CA LEU A 182 21.99 -0.83 -6.71
C LEU A 182 22.09 0.33 -5.73
N MET A 183 21.05 1.14 -5.61
CA MET A 183 21.02 2.29 -4.70
C MET A 183 20.90 1.89 -3.25
N GLY A 184 20.28 0.76 -2.97
CA GLY A 184 19.84 0.36 -1.64
C GLY A 184 18.62 1.16 -1.18
N ASP A 185 18.12 0.82 0.00
CA ASP A 185 17.04 1.54 0.65
C ASP A 185 17.34 1.72 2.15
N SER A 186 17.60 2.97 2.54
CA SER A 186 17.89 3.30 3.94
C SER A 186 16.66 3.16 4.84
N VAL A 187 15.45 3.27 4.29
CA VAL A 187 14.19 3.11 5.03
C VAL A 187 13.97 1.65 5.41
N ASP A 188 14.40 0.73 4.55
CA ASP A 188 14.31 -0.72 4.78
C ASP A 188 15.62 -1.33 5.27
N ASN A 189 16.64 -0.49 5.49
CA ASN A 189 17.96 -0.91 5.91
C ASN A 189 18.65 -1.87 4.90
N VAL A 190 18.38 -1.67 3.63
CA VAL A 190 19.01 -2.44 2.53
C VAL A 190 20.22 -1.67 2.03
N PRO A 191 21.43 -2.24 2.13
CA PRO A 191 22.63 -1.57 1.65
C PRO A 191 22.66 -1.53 0.12
N GLY A 192 23.05 -0.38 -0.43
CA GLY A 192 23.37 -0.27 -1.85
C GLY A 192 24.79 -0.74 -2.17
N VAL A 193 25.12 -0.70 -3.45
CA VAL A 193 26.50 -0.92 -3.91
C VAL A 193 27.34 0.28 -3.54
N LYS A 194 28.45 0.05 -2.85
CA LYS A 194 29.41 1.12 -2.54
C LYS A 194 30.06 1.60 -3.84
N GLY A 195 29.88 2.87 -4.18
CA GLY A 195 30.54 3.57 -5.28
C GLY A 195 31.92 4.04 -4.92
#